data_006a7f3a463e447994c5265816b3c64c
#
_entry.id   006a7f3a463e447994c5265816b3c64c
#
_cell.length_a   1.000
_cell.length_b   1.000
_cell.length_c   1.000
_cell.angle_alpha   90.00
_cell.angle_beta   90.00
_cell.angle_gamma   90.00
#
_symmetry.space_group_name_H-M   'P 1'
#
loop_
_entity.id
_entity.type
_entity.pdbx_description
1 polymer ?
#
loop_
_entity_poly.entity_id
_entity_poly.type
_entity_poly.pdbx_seq_one_letter_code
_entity_poly.pdbx_strand_id
1 'polypeptide(L)'
;DVYKRQMRRRPEKLYSQYRQTRIQERLASVGIFRYLEMQYTPRDTALVSDTLDVNIRAMLDKPYDAELDFNVTMKSNNQTGPGAAFTVTKNNVFGGGETWNVKVNGSYEWQTGKNSSSLMNSYELGLSSALTFPRIVFPRMGTKEYDFPASTTFRVYIDQMNRAKYYKLLAFGGNVTYDFQPV
;
A
#
# COMPACT_ATOMS: atom_id res chain seq x y z
N ASP A 1 13.94 9.28 -9.84
CA ASP A 1 14.88 9.07 -8.72
C ASP A 1 14.52 7.95 -7.75
N VAL A 2 13.38 7.25 -7.94
CA VAL A 2 12.99 6.10 -7.11
C VAL A 2 14.04 5.00 -7.17
N TYR A 3 14.52 4.66 -8.34
CA TYR A 3 15.54 3.63 -8.51
C TYR A 3 16.85 3.98 -7.79
N LYS A 4 17.24 5.24 -7.74
CA LYS A 4 18.46 5.68 -7.04
C LYS A 4 18.35 5.51 -5.54
N ARG A 5 17.17 5.73 -4.96
CA ARG A 5 16.91 5.54 -3.53
C ARG A 5 16.78 4.08 -3.15
N GLN A 6 16.25 3.25 -4.04
CA GLN A 6 16.04 1.83 -3.81
C GLN A 6 17.22 0.97 -4.28
N MET A 7 17.92 1.40 -5.33
CA MET A 7 19.18 0.79 -5.75
C MET A 7 20.33 1.32 -4.89
N ARG A 8 20.67 0.61 -3.84
CA ARG A 8 21.88 0.87 -3.03
C ARG A 8 23.16 0.43 -3.74
N ARG A 9 23.18 0.49 -5.06
CA ARG A 9 24.33 0.10 -5.84
C ARG A 9 25.26 1.29 -6.00
N ARG A 10 26.45 1.18 -5.45
CA ARG A 10 27.55 2.09 -5.81
C ARG A 10 28.09 1.67 -7.17
N PRO A 11 28.34 2.59 -8.13
CA PRO A 11 29.14 2.27 -9.30
C PRO A 11 30.47 1.68 -8.83
N GLU A 12 31.10 0.82 -9.62
CA GLU A 12 32.42 0.21 -9.33
C GLU A 12 32.43 -1.03 -8.41
N LYS A 13 31.30 -1.65 -8.09
CA LYS A 13 31.30 -2.94 -7.39
C LYS A 13 31.23 -4.10 -8.38
N LEU A 14 31.90 -5.20 -8.00
CA LEU A 14 31.85 -6.46 -8.76
C LEU A 14 30.41 -6.92 -8.99
N TYR A 15 30.16 -7.42 -10.20
CA TYR A 15 28.88 -8.02 -10.58
C TYR A 15 28.62 -9.26 -9.71
N SER A 16 27.39 -9.39 -9.26
CA SER A 16 26.90 -10.56 -8.55
C SER A 16 25.47 -10.82 -8.97
N GLN A 17 25.19 -11.99 -9.50
CA GLN A 17 23.84 -12.42 -9.90
C GLN A 17 22.87 -12.37 -8.72
N TYR A 18 23.30 -12.80 -7.55
CA TYR A 18 22.51 -12.72 -6.32
C TYR A 18 22.06 -11.28 -6.01
N ARG A 19 22.99 -10.31 -6.11
CA ARG A 19 22.63 -8.89 -5.90
C ARG A 19 21.71 -8.36 -6.98
N GLN A 20 21.85 -8.79 -8.20
CA GLN A 20 20.95 -8.43 -9.30
C GLN A 20 19.52 -8.86 -9.00
N THR A 21 19.31 -10.12 -8.67
CA THR A 21 18.00 -10.68 -8.37
C THR A 21 17.36 -9.92 -7.19
N ARG A 22 18.12 -9.68 -6.13
CA ARG A 22 17.66 -8.92 -4.96
C ARG A 22 17.26 -7.47 -5.27
N ILE A 23 18.02 -6.79 -6.11
CA ILE A 23 17.67 -5.42 -6.55
C ILE A 23 16.39 -5.45 -7.37
N GLN A 24 16.26 -6.43 -8.27
CA GLN A 24 15.06 -6.57 -9.11
C GLN A 24 13.83 -6.88 -8.29
N GLU A 25 13.89 -7.81 -7.35
CA GLU A 25 12.82 -8.12 -6.40
C GLU A 25 12.42 -6.89 -5.56
N ARG A 26 13.40 -6.16 -5.05
CA ARG A 26 13.15 -4.96 -4.25
C ARG A 26 12.49 -3.84 -5.08
N LEU A 27 12.91 -3.65 -6.32
CA LEU A 27 12.28 -2.68 -7.22
C LEU A 27 10.86 -3.12 -7.59
N ALA A 28 10.64 -4.42 -7.83
CA ALA A 28 9.32 -4.97 -8.10
C ALA A 28 8.39 -4.82 -6.88
N SER A 29 8.89 -5.03 -5.67
CA SER A 29 8.09 -4.91 -4.43
C SER A 29 7.63 -3.48 -4.10
N VAL A 30 8.26 -2.46 -4.70
CA VAL A 30 7.82 -1.06 -4.55
C VAL A 30 6.46 -0.80 -5.20
N GLY A 31 6.03 -1.66 -6.15
CA GLY A 31 4.69 -1.61 -6.75
C GLY A 31 4.39 -0.41 -7.64
N ILE A 32 5.41 0.39 -7.99
CA ILE A 32 5.24 1.57 -8.86
C ILE A 32 5.64 1.32 -10.31
N PHE A 33 6.21 0.16 -10.59
CA PHE A 33 6.65 -0.22 -11.93
C PHE A 33 5.68 -1.26 -12.51
N ARG A 34 5.09 -0.93 -13.63
CA ARG A 34 4.32 -1.87 -14.45
C ARG A 34 5.22 -2.85 -15.18
N TYR A 35 6.40 -2.38 -15.57
CA TYR A 35 7.41 -3.15 -16.27
C TYR A 35 8.80 -2.72 -15.80
N LEU A 36 9.65 -3.69 -15.54
CA LEU A 36 11.02 -3.47 -15.14
C LEU A 36 11.92 -4.54 -15.77
N GLU A 37 12.86 -4.11 -16.57
CA GLU A 37 13.87 -4.94 -17.18
C GLU A 37 15.27 -4.40 -16.89
N MET A 38 16.17 -5.29 -16.54
CA MET A 38 17.57 -4.99 -16.30
C MET A 38 18.44 -5.83 -17.25
N GLN A 39 19.12 -5.17 -18.15
CA GLN A 39 20.07 -5.81 -19.08
C GLN A 39 21.50 -5.42 -18.73
N TYR A 40 22.37 -6.40 -18.73
CA TYR A 40 23.81 -6.22 -18.53
C TYR A 40 24.51 -6.48 -19.84
N THR A 41 25.23 -5.49 -20.34
CA THR A 41 26.00 -5.58 -21.58
C THR A 41 27.47 -5.28 -21.30
N PRO A 42 28.42 -6.06 -21.83
CA PRO A 42 29.83 -5.69 -21.76
C PRO A 42 30.02 -4.31 -22.39
N ARG A 43 30.84 -3.46 -21.75
CA ARG A 43 31.10 -2.11 -22.27
C ARG A 43 31.86 -2.13 -23.60
N ASP A 44 32.75 -3.08 -23.74
CA ASP A 44 33.53 -3.30 -24.96
C ASP A 44 33.32 -4.74 -25.44
N THR A 45 32.82 -4.90 -26.66
CA THR A 45 32.62 -6.22 -27.30
C THR A 45 33.84 -6.72 -28.07
N ALA A 46 34.82 -5.84 -28.29
CA ALA A 46 36.03 -6.18 -29.06
C ALA A 46 37.16 -6.73 -28.19
N LEU A 47 37.12 -6.53 -26.88
CA LEU A 47 38.10 -6.98 -25.90
C LEU A 47 37.41 -7.67 -24.73
N VAL A 48 38.13 -8.49 -23.99
CA VAL A 48 37.63 -9.05 -22.72
C VAL A 48 37.46 -7.91 -21.76
N SER A 49 36.23 -7.39 -21.67
CA SER A 49 35.91 -6.22 -20.82
C SER A 49 35.50 -6.69 -19.43
N ASP A 50 36.21 -6.24 -18.41
CA ASP A 50 35.89 -6.47 -17.01
C ASP A 50 34.74 -5.56 -16.52
N THR A 51 34.19 -4.71 -17.41
CA THR A 51 33.18 -3.72 -17.07
C THR A 51 31.87 -4.02 -17.77
N LEU A 52 30.78 -4.07 -16.99
CA LEU A 52 29.42 -4.25 -17.48
C LEU A 52 28.64 -2.94 -17.36
N ASP A 53 28.00 -2.54 -18.43
CA ASP A 53 27.00 -1.47 -18.44
C ASP A 53 25.63 -2.07 -18.10
N VAL A 54 24.89 -1.38 -17.25
CA VAL A 54 23.56 -1.79 -16.81
C VAL A 54 22.52 -0.89 -17.46
N ASN A 55 21.73 -1.43 -18.36
CA ASN A 55 20.60 -0.78 -18.97
C ASN A 55 19.33 -1.14 -18.20
N ILE A 56 18.65 -0.14 -17.64
CA ILE A 56 17.41 -0.31 -16.92
C ILE A 56 16.29 0.31 -17.73
N ARG A 57 15.34 -0.53 -18.16
CA ARG A 57 14.10 -0.11 -18.80
C ARG A 57 12.98 -0.27 -17.80
N ALA A 58 12.30 0.81 -17.47
CA ALA A 58 11.21 0.80 -16.52
C ALA A 58 10.04 1.62 -17.05
N MET A 59 8.84 1.08 -16.90
CA MET A 59 7.59 1.79 -17.17
C MET A 59 6.87 1.97 -15.84
N LEU A 60 6.55 3.20 -15.50
CA LEU A 60 5.78 3.51 -14.29
C LEU A 60 4.33 3.06 -14.46
N ASP A 61 3.74 2.59 -13.39
CA ASP A 61 2.31 2.34 -13.31
C ASP A 61 1.54 3.67 -13.13
N LYS A 62 0.20 3.58 -13.18
CA LYS A 62 -0.67 4.73 -13.02
C LYS A 62 -0.39 5.42 -11.68
N PRO A 63 -0.31 6.76 -11.66
CA PRO A 63 -0.06 7.50 -10.42
C PRO A 63 -1.26 7.49 -9.47
N TYR A 64 -2.46 7.30 -9.99
CA TYR A 64 -3.71 7.24 -9.23
C TYR A 64 -4.48 5.98 -9.56
N ASP A 65 -5.10 5.40 -8.55
CA ASP A 65 -6.08 4.34 -8.64
C ASP A 65 -7.29 4.69 -7.79
N ALA A 66 -8.49 4.38 -8.29
CA ALA A 66 -9.73 4.64 -7.59
C ALA A 66 -10.61 3.39 -7.67
N GLU A 67 -11.13 2.99 -6.53
CA GLU A 67 -11.98 1.82 -6.35
C GLU A 67 -13.28 2.23 -5.68
N LEU A 68 -14.39 1.72 -6.18
CA LEU A 68 -15.72 1.94 -5.64
C LEU A 68 -16.39 0.59 -5.40
N ASP A 69 -16.62 0.30 -4.13
CA ASP A 69 -17.25 -0.93 -3.66
C ASP A 69 -18.71 -0.68 -3.26
N PHE A 70 -19.61 -1.54 -3.69
CA PHE A 70 -20.99 -1.59 -3.22
C PHE A 70 -21.27 -2.96 -2.60
N ASN A 71 -21.89 -2.96 -1.46
CA ASN A 71 -22.33 -4.18 -0.79
C ASN A 71 -23.73 -4.05 -0.20
N VAL A 72 -24.37 -5.18 0.04
CA VAL A 72 -25.61 -5.25 0.80
C VAL A 72 -25.38 -6.24 1.92
N THR A 73 -25.65 -5.80 3.14
CA THR A 73 -25.50 -6.62 4.34
C THR A 73 -26.87 -7.07 4.83
N MET A 74 -27.00 -8.37 5.12
CA MET A 74 -28.17 -8.95 5.78
C MET A 74 -27.70 -9.62 7.06
N LYS A 75 -28.31 -9.26 8.19
CA LYS A 75 -27.97 -9.80 9.52
C LYS A 75 -29.08 -10.70 10.03
N SER A 76 -28.72 -11.65 10.89
CA SER A 76 -29.66 -12.62 11.51
C SER A 76 -30.72 -11.97 12.37
N ASN A 77 -30.53 -10.72 12.79
CA ASN A 77 -31.50 -9.94 13.56
C ASN A 77 -32.49 -9.15 12.67
N ASN A 78 -32.65 -9.54 11.41
CA ASN A 78 -33.51 -8.89 10.42
C ASN A 78 -33.11 -7.44 10.10
N GLN A 79 -31.88 -7.06 10.31
CA GLN A 79 -31.32 -5.83 9.80
C GLN A 79 -30.74 -6.07 8.41
N THR A 80 -31.08 -5.22 7.49
CA THR A 80 -30.51 -5.22 6.14
C THR A 80 -30.23 -3.82 5.68
N GLY A 81 -29.28 -3.63 4.79
CA GLY A 81 -29.01 -2.35 4.21
C GLY A 81 -27.79 -2.31 3.28
N PRO A 82 -27.72 -1.26 2.45
CA PRO A 82 -26.60 -1.02 1.57
C PRO A 82 -25.39 -0.46 2.30
N GLY A 83 -24.22 -0.79 1.77
CA GLY A 83 -22.96 -0.15 2.11
C GLY A 83 -22.22 0.22 0.84
N ALA A 84 -21.41 1.26 0.95
CA ALA A 84 -20.50 1.68 -0.10
C ALA A 84 -19.16 2.09 0.49
N ALA A 85 -18.09 1.84 -0.25
CA ALA A 85 -16.78 2.32 0.07
C ALA A 85 -16.11 2.91 -1.18
N PHE A 86 -15.45 4.04 -1.00
CA PHE A 86 -14.67 4.69 -2.03
C PHE A 86 -13.23 4.81 -1.56
N THR A 87 -12.31 4.26 -2.33
CA THR A 87 -10.89 4.22 -2.04
C THR A 87 -10.12 4.93 -3.15
N VAL A 88 -9.26 5.85 -2.78
CA VAL A 88 -8.32 6.50 -3.71
C VAL A 88 -6.92 6.20 -3.24
N THR A 89 -6.11 5.71 -4.16
CA THR A 89 -4.70 5.40 -3.93
C THR A 89 -3.85 6.29 -4.84
N LYS A 90 -2.88 6.96 -4.24
CA LYS A 90 -1.85 7.71 -4.96
C LYS A 90 -0.52 7.02 -4.79
N ASN A 91 0.07 6.59 -5.89
CA ASN A 91 1.37 5.95 -5.92
C ASN A 91 2.49 6.98 -6.06
N ASN A 92 3.64 6.69 -5.46
CA ASN A 92 4.87 7.49 -5.54
C ASN A 92 4.69 8.95 -5.10
N VAL A 93 4.09 9.15 -3.94
CA VAL A 93 3.68 10.48 -3.42
C VAL A 93 4.85 11.45 -3.30
N PHE A 94 5.99 10.99 -2.77
CA PHE A 94 7.19 11.80 -2.52
C PHE A 94 8.37 11.42 -3.43
N GLY A 95 8.13 10.60 -4.46
CA GLY A 95 9.18 10.18 -5.38
C GLY A 95 10.12 9.11 -4.83
N GLY A 96 9.76 8.41 -3.77
CA GLY A 96 10.52 7.31 -3.16
C GLY A 96 9.81 5.96 -3.18
N GLY A 97 8.66 5.87 -3.89
CA GLY A 97 7.82 4.67 -3.93
C GLY A 97 6.79 4.61 -2.82
N GLU A 98 6.54 5.72 -2.16
CA GLU A 98 5.53 5.79 -1.11
C GLU A 98 4.12 5.74 -1.72
N THR A 99 3.19 5.08 -1.02
CA THR A 99 1.79 4.98 -1.43
C THR A 99 0.89 5.61 -0.39
N TRP A 100 0.02 6.50 -0.84
CA TRP A 100 -1.00 7.11 0.00
C TRP A 100 -2.38 6.62 -0.39
N ASN A 101 -3.10 6.06 0.57
CA ASN A 101 -4.44 5.51 0.41
C ASN A 101 -5.41 6.27 1.30
N VAL A 102 -6.53 6.69 0.73
CA VAL A 102 -7.64 7.31 1.47
C VAL A 102 -8.89 6.50 1.18
N LYS A 103 -9.55 6.04 2.22
CA LYS A 103 -10.80 5.28 2.13
C LYS A 103 -11.89 5.97 2.92
N VAL A 104 -13.03 6.18 2.26
CA VAL A 104 -14.28 6.61 2.85
C VAL A 104 -15.26 5.46 2.71
N ASN A 105 -15.90 5.05 3.79
CA ASN A 105 -16.94 4.03 3.76
C ASN A 105 -18.18 4.49 4.50
N GLY A 106 -19.33 4.04 4.05
CA GLY A 106 -20.60 4.29 4.68
C GLY A 106 -21.53 3.12 4.54
N SER A 107 -22.33 2.86 5.56
CA SER A 107 -23.41 1.88 5.52
C SER A 107 -24.64 2.41 6.21
N TYR A 108 -25.78 1.99 5.74
CA TYR A 108 -27.07 2.31 6.32
C TYR A 108 -27.90 1.03 6.44
N GLU A 109 -28.40 0.74 7.62
CA GLU A 109 -29.14 -0.48 7.91
C GLU A 109 -30.50 -0.12 8.50
N TRP A 110 -31.54 -0.83 8.08
CA TRP A 110 -32.88 -0.75 8.64
C TRP A 110 -33.39 -2.13 9.02
N GLN A 111 -34.32 -2.17 9.93
CA GLN A 111 -34.92 -3.43 10.36
C GLN A 111 -36.06 -3.83 9.42
N THR A 112 -36.01 -5.04 8.90
CA THR A 112 -37.06 -5.67 8.07
C THR A 112 -37.78 -6.73 8.91
N GLY A 113 -39.12 -6.61 9.13
CA GLY A 113 -39.90 -7.64 9.83
C GLY A 113 -41.27 -7.15 10.30
N LYS A 114 -42.20 -8.06 10.53
CA LYS A 114 -43.62 -7.79 10.89
C LYS A 114 -43.82 -7.08 12.24
N ASN A 115 -42.81 -7.03 13.09
CA ASN A 115 -42.84 -6.32 14.39
C ASN A 115 -41.93 -5.06 14.37
N SER A 116 -41.83 -4.41 13.25
CA SER A 116 -41.09 -3.15 13.13
C SER A 116 -41.84 -2.01 13.83
N SER A 117 -41.89 -2.08 15.18
CA SER A 117 -42.19 -0.89 15.95
C SER A 117 -41.03 0.08 15.78
N SER A 118 -41.17 0.91 14.75
CA SER A 118 -40.43 2.13 14.47
C SER A 118 -38.91 2.05 14.53
N LEU A 119 -38.30 1.97 13.33
CA LEU A 119 -37.12 2.78 13.01
C LEU A 119 -35.88 2.49 13.86
N MET A 120 -35.44 1.24 13.88
CA MET A 120 -34.06 0.94 14.28
C MET A 120 -33.13 1.13 13.09
N ASN A 121 -32.99 2.36 12.67
CA ASN A 121 -32.05 2.70 11.60
C ASN A 121 -30.67 2.86 12.24
N SER A 122 -29.70 2.18 11.66
CA SER A 122 -28.30 2.32 12.04
C SER A 122 -27.52 2.85 10.86
N TYR A 123 -26.56 3.72 11.09
CA TYR A 123 -25.62 4.12 10.07
C TYR A 123 -24.20 4.09 10.61
N GLU A 124 -23.29 3.83 9.72
CA GLU A 124 -21.86 3.85 9.99
C GLU A 124 -21.16 4.65 8.91
N LEU A 125 -20.29 5.55 9.31
CA LEU A 125 -19.44 6.35 8.44
C LEU A 125 -18.01 6.20 8.91
N GLY A 126 -17.13 5.82 8.00
CA GLY A 126 -15.70 5.65 8.26
C GLY A 126 -14.86 6.48 7.30
N LEU A 127 -13.79 7.05 7.81
CA LEU A 127 -12.74 7.69 7.04
C LEU A 127 -11.40 7.16 7.53
N SER A 128 -10.60 6.64 6.62
CA SER A 128 -9.24 6.23 6.95
C SER A 128 -8.24 6.76 5.93
N SER A 129 -7.05 7.06 6.39
CA SER A 129 -5.92 7.46 5.56
C SER A 129 -4.70 6.67 5.96
N ALA A 130 -4.03 6.06 5.00
CA ALA A 130 -2.85 5.25 5.22
C ALA A 130 -1.70 5.70 4.29
N LEU A 131 -0.52 5.88 4.86
CA LEU A 131 0.69 6.22 4.15
C LEU A 131 1.71 5.09 4.34
N THR A 132 2.05 4.43 3.25
CA THR A 132 2.98 3.29 3.23
C THR A 132 4.31 3.69 2.62
N PHE A 133 5.38 3.42 3.34
CA PHE A 133 6.75 3.58 2.89
C PHE A 133 7.34 2.20 2.56
N PRO A 134 7.98 2.00 1.40
CA PRO A 134 8.64 0.73 1.05
C PRO A 134 9.99 0.57 1.77
N ARG A 135 10.03 0.88 3.05
CA ARG A 135 11.20 0.79 3.93
C ARG A 135 10.77 0.95 5.39
N ILE A 136 11.63 0.57 6.33
CA ILE A 136 11.46 0.89 7.75
C ILE A 136 11.81 2.37 7.95
N VAL A 137 10.85 3.17 8.41
CA VAL A 137 11.03 4.62 8.61
C VAL A 137 11.43 4.93 10.05
N PHE A 138 10.82 4.22 11.01
CA PHE A 138 11.07 4.41 12.44
C PHE A 138 10.89 3.07 13.19
N PRO A 139 11.72 2.71 14.19
CA PRO A 139 12.94 3.41 14.57
C PRO A 139 14.00 3.36 13.47
N ARG A 140 14.85 4.38 13.38
CA ARG A 140 16.02 4.33 12.50
C ARG A 140 16.96 3.24 13.01
N MET A 141 16.68 2.02 12.65
CA MET A 141 17.62 0.91 12.83
C MET A 141 18.78 1.20 11.89
N GLY A 142 19.91 1.62 12.45
CA GLY A 142 21.13 2.07 11.81
C GLY A 142 21.35 1.67 10.34
N THR A 143 22.38 2.16 9.71
CA THR A 143 22.76 1.95 8.31
C THR A 143 23.00 0.48 7.90
N LYS A 144 22.58 -0.51 8.70
CA LYS A 144 22.63 -1.92 8.32
C LYS A 144 21.61 -2.17 7.21
N GLU A 145 22.11 -2.49 6.05
CA GLU A 145 21.32 -2.95 4.91
C GLU A 145 20.61 -4.25 5.32
N TYR A 146 19.30 -4.19 5.54
CA TYR A 146 18.55 -5.45 5.64
C TYR A 146 18.40 -6.05 4.26
N ASP A 147 18.67 -7.34 4.16
CA ASP A 147 18.61 -8.09 2.91
C ASP A 147 17.18 -8.55 2.55
N PHE A 148 16.16 -8.06 3.21
CA PHE A 148 14.77 -8.45 3.00
C PHE A 148 13.87 -7.25 2.64
N PRO A 149 12.77 -7.45 1.91
CA PRO A 149 11.74 -6.44 1.69
C PRO A 149 11.11 -6.03 3.01
N ALA A 150 10.96 -4.73 3.23
CA ALA A 150 10.32 -4.19 4.41
C ALA A 150 9.49 -2.97 4.08
N SER A 151 8.36 -2.80 4.76
CA SER A 151 7.52 -1.63 4.65
C SER A 151 7.09 -1.09 6.00
N THR A 152 6.72 0.19 6.02
CA THR A 152 6.13 0.85 7.19
C THR A 152 4.87 1.56 6.75
N THR A 153 3.75 1.23 7.37
CA THR A 153 2.45 1.85 7.10
C THR A 153 2.00 2.63 8.32
N PHE A 154 1.76 3.91 8.14
CA PHE A 154 1.08 4.78 9.11
C PHE A 154 -0.38 4.90 8.69
N ARG A 155 -1.30 4.56 9.59
CA ARG A 155 -2.73 4.68 9.34
C ARG A 155 -3.39 5.49 10.45
N VAL A 156 -4.27 6.40 10.04
CA VAL A 156 -5.21 7.09 10.91
C VAL A 156 -6.62 6.84 10.45
N TYR A 157 -7.55 6.77 11.40
CA TYR A 157 -8.95 6.51 11.07
C TYR A 157 -9.90 7.20 12.05
N ILE A 158 -11.09 7.50 11.55
CA ILE A 158 -12.23 8.00 12.31
C ILE A 158 -13.44 7.21 11.86
N ASP A 159 -14.14 6.59 12.79
CA ASP A 159 -15.36 5.84 12.55
C ASP A 159 -16.48 6.39 13.42
N GLN A 160 -17.60 6.71 12.80
CA GLN A 160 -18.82 7.12 13.47
C GLN A 160 -19.90 6.08 13.25
N MET A 161 -20.37 5.49 14.32
CA MET A 161 -21.47 4.53 14.31
C MET A 161 -22.63 5.11 15.10
N ASN A 162 -23.83 5.12 14.52
CA ASN A 162 -25.07 5.46 15.21
C ASN A 162 -26.02 4.27 15.15
N ARG A 163 -26.35 3.71 16.29
CA ARG A 163 -27.42 2.71 16.44
C ARG A 163 -28.60 3.37 17.12
N ALA A 164 -29.64 3.65 16.32
CA ALA A 164 -30.85 4.29 16.82
C ALA A 164 -31.38 3.59 18.07
N LYS A 165 -31.74 4.38 19.08
CA LYS A 165 -32.22 3.96 20.41
C LYS A 165 -31.19 3.31 21.34
N TYR A 166 -29.97 3.00 20.88
CA TYR A 166 -28.96 2.36 21.75
C TYR A 166 -27.83 3.33 22.10
N TYR A 167 -27.00 3.68 21.12
CA TYR A 167 -25.83 4.51 21.34
C TYR A 167 -25.32 5.18 20.06
N LYS A 168 -24.56 6.22 20.25
CA LYS A 168 -23.69 6.82 19.25
C LYS A 168 -22.25 6.58 19.67
N LEU A 169 -21.44 6.06 18.77
CA LEU A 169 -20.03 5.83 18.99
C LEU A 169 -19.22 6.65 17.99
N LEU A 170 -18.25 7.36 18.50
CA LEU A 170 -17.20 7.98 17.69
C LEU A 170 -15.88 7.37 18.11
N ALA A 171 -15.24 6.67 17.20
CA ALA A 171 -13.93 6.08 17.40
C ALA A 171 -12.91 6.81 16.52
N PHE A 172 -11.76 7.09 17.04
CA PHE A 172 -10.62 7.58 16.28
C PHE A 172 -9.36 6.90 16.77
N GLY A 173 -8.43 6.71 15.87
CA GLY A 173 -7.21 6.03 16.22
C GLY A 173 -6.14 6.15 15.15
N GLY A 174 -4.95 5.68 15.52
CA GLY A 174 -3.84 5.53 14.59
C GLY A 174 -3.05 4.29 14.92
N ASN A 175 -2.48 3.68 13.89
CA ASN A 175 -1.57 2.57 14.04
C ASN A 175 -0.36 2.72 13.13
N VAL A 176 0.71 2.05 13.52
CA VAL A 176 1.92 1.91 12.73
C VAL A 176 2.16 0.42 12.54
N THR A 177 2.19 -0.01 11.30
CA THR A 177 2.43 -1.41 10.95
C THR A 177 3.77 -1.53 10.25
N TYR A 178 4.57 -2.47 10.71
CA TYR A 178 5.81 -2.88 10.06
C TYR A 178 5.60 -4.23 9.44
N ASP A 179 5.86 -4.31 8.15
CA ASP A 179 5.83 -5.56 7.41
C ASP A 179 7.25 -5.86 6.91
N PHE A 180 7.73 -7.06 7.19
CA PHE A 180 9.06 -7.51 6.78
C PHE A 180 9.02 -9.01 6.51
N GLN A 181 9.66 -9.41 5.42
CA GLN A 181 9.73 -10.80 4.98
C GLN A 181 11.19 -11.27 5.07
N PRO A 182 11.62 -11.77 6.26
CA PRO A 182 12.93 -12.38 6.37
C PRO A 182 12.95 -13.68 5.54
N VAL A 183 14.07 -13.91 4.85
CA VAL A 183 14.33 -15.13 4.06
C VAL A 183 15.01 -16.14 4.95
#